data_e4999a7e17969f66cf9a010531469a37
#
_entry.id   e4999a7e17969f66cf9a010531469a37
#
_cell.length_a   1.000
_cell.length_b   1.000
_cell.length_c   1.000
_cell.angle_alpha   90.00
_cell.angle_beta   90.00
_cell.angle_gamma   90.00
#
_symmetry.space_group_name_H-M   'P 1'
#
loop_
_entity.id
_entity.type
_entity.pdbx_description
1 polymer ?
#
loop_
_entity_poly.entity_id
_entity_poly.type
_entity_poly.pdbx_seq_one_letter_code
_entity_poly.pdbx_strand_id
1 'polypeptide(L)'
;KYKDIGFGKVVFEGVSLWTKSALLDVFTRYLLLKKHRKAIRNRDLAVRKMVSLYGEKGVMMADSFIAMDEESIKHISHDCAFVDLPNLTPEEQKSCVFFYGSKEFDLIAAKKVLPQKYPQAKFHIWQGYGHCRKITENPRAYSMILRNEIFSSNC
;
A
#
# COMPACT_ATOMS: atom_id res chain seq x y z
N LYS A 1 -10.15 -12.88 -12.69
CA LYS A 1 -9.65 -12.53 -14.05
C LYS A 1 -8.20 -13.00 -14.29
N TYR A 2 -7.45 -13.40 -13.26
CA TYR A 2 -6.04 -13.81 -13.33
C TYR A 2 -5.77 -15.17 -12.66
N LYS A 3 -6.80 -15.96 -12.34
CA LYS A 3 -6.66 -17.28 -11.70
C LYS A 3 -5.85 -18.29 -12.52
N ASP A 4 -5.83 -18.10 -13.84
CA ASP A 4 -5.15 -19.02 -14.77
C ASP A 4 -3.68 -18.66 -15.00
N ILE A 5 -3.19 -17.56 -14.42
CA ILE A 5 -1.78 -17.18 -14.46
C ILE A 5 -1.13 -17.73 -13.19
N GLY A 6 -0.41 -18.83 -13.31
CA GLY A 6 0.31 -19.45 -12.19
C GLY A 6 1.43 -18.53 -11.67
N PHE A 7 1.13 -17.67 -10.69
CA PHE A 7 2.15 -16.91 -9.97
C PHE A 7 2.84 -17.80 -8.95
N GLY A 8 4.16 -17.86 -8.98
CA GLY A 8 4.93 -18.58 -7.96
C GLY A 8 4.88 -17.89 -6.60
N LYS A 9 5.00 -16.55 -6.56
CA LYS A 9 4.87 -15.70 -5.38
C LYS A 9 4.24 -14.37 -5.74
N VAL A 10 3.42 -13.85 -4.83
CA VAL A 10 2.80 -12.52 -4.93
C VAL A 10 3.15 -11.72 -3.69
N VAL A 11 3.74 -10.55 -3.91
CA VAL A 11 4.15 -9.64 -2.83
C VAL A 11 3.23 -8.43 -2.81
N PHE A 12 2.72 -8.11 -1.63
CA PHE A 12 1.87 -6.96 -1.37
C PHE A 12 2.60 -6.02 -0.39
N GLU A 13 2.78 -4.76 -0.78
CA GLU A 13 3.40 -3.73 0.06
C GLU A 13 2.38 -2.66 0.42
N GLY A 14 2.04 -2.56 1.70
CA GLY A 14 1.16 -1.52 2.22
C GLY A 14 -0.25 -1.48 1.62
N VAL A 15 -0.75 -2.60 1.12
CA VAL A 15 -2.07 -2.62 0.46
C VAL A 15 -3.19 -2.38 1.45
N SER A 16 -4.24 -1.69 1.04
CA SER A 16 -5.45 -1.56 1.83
C SER A 16 -6.18 -2.90 1.93
N LEU A 17 -6.58 -3.26 3.15
CA LEU A 17 -7.44 -4.42 3.43
C LEU A 17 -8.73 -4.00 4.14
N TRP A 18 -9.12 -2.76 4.01
CA TRP A 18 -10.39 -2.26 4.49
C TRP A 18 -11.51 -2.78 3.59
N THR A 19 -12.52 -3.38 4.21
CA THR A 19 -13.68 -3.92 3.52
C THR A 19 -14.93 -3.20 3.99
N LYS A 20 -15.75 -2.69 3.07
CA LYS A 20 -17.07 -2.09 3.34
C LYS A 20 -17.06 -1.00 4.42
N SER A 21 -16.07 -0.13 4.41
CA SER A 21 -15.94 0.96 5.39
C SER A 21 -16.38 2.31 4.82
N ALA A 22 -17.69 2.55 4.77
CA ALA A 22 -18.25 3.82 4.30
C ALA A 22 -17.72 5.05 5.09
N LEU A 23 -17.52 4.90 6.40
CA LEU A 23 -16.94 5.97 7.22
C LEU A 23 -15.51 6.28 6.81
N LEU A 24 -14.71 5.26 6.52
CA LEU A 24 -13.35 5.44 6.04
C LEU A 24 -13.33 6.13 4.68
N ASP A 25 -14.18 5.72 3.74
CA ASP A 25 -14.30 6.36 2.42
C ASP A 25 -14.60 7.86 2.55
N VAL A 26 -15.62 8.22 3.30
CA VAL A 26 -15.99 9.63 3.51
C VAL A 26 -14.84 10.41 4.14
N PHE A 27 -14.20 9.86 5.17
CA PHE A 27 -13.11 10.52 5.88
C PHE A 27 -11.84 10.68 5.01
N THR A 28 -11.41 9.62 4.35
CA THR A 28 -10.22 9.65 3.49
C THR A 28 -10.43 10.54 2.28
N ARG A 29 -11.60 10.48 1.64
CA ARG A 29 -11.99 11.34 0.54
C ARG A 29 -11.91 12.81 0.93
N TYR A 30 -12.51 13.19 2.07
CA TYR A 30 -12.42 14.56 2.58
C TYR A 30 -10.97 15.00 2.80
N LEU A 31 -10.16 14.17 3.47
CA LEU A 31 -8.76 14.50 3.75
C LEU A 31 -7.91 14.61 2.48
N LEU A 32 -8.07 13.67 1.54
CA LEU A 32 -7.29 13.66 0.30
C LEU A 32 -7.65 14.86 -0.57
N LEU A 33 -8.93 15.16 -0.76
CA LEU A 33 -9.36 16.35 -1.53
C LEU A 33 -8.88 17.66 -0.88
N LYS A 34 -8.96 17.77 0.45
CA LYS A 34 -8.42 18.93 1.16
C LYS A 34 -6.91 19.09 0.95
N LYS A 35 -6.15 17.98 1.03
CA LYS A 35 -4.70 17.98 0.79
C LYS A 35 -4.38 18.31 -0.66
N HIS A 36 -5.12 17.76 -1.61
CA HIS A 36 -4.97 17.99 -3.04
C HIS A 36 -5.17 19.47 -3.39
N ARG A 37 -6.29 20.07 -3.00
CA ARG A 37 -6.57 21.49 -3.21
C ARG A 37 -5.49 22.39 -2.58
N LYS A 38 -4.96 22.00 -1.41
CA LYS A 38 -3.83 22.72 -0.79
C LYS A 38 -2.54 22.55 -1.58
N ALA A 39 -2.28 21.37 -2.14
CA ALA A 39 -1.09 21.12 -2.97
C ALA A 39 -1.13 21.93 -4.28
N ILE A 40 -2.29 22.01 -4.95
CA ILE A 40 -2.49 22.86 -6.12
C ILE A 40 -2.18 24.34 -5.80
N ARG A 41 -2.67 24.85 -4.66
CA ARG A 41 -2.46 26.24 -4.25
C ARG A 41 -1.01 26.55 -3.84
N ASN A 42 -0.28 25.57 -3.35
CA ASN A 42 1.09 25.73 -2.86
C ASN A 42 1.92 24.48 -3.16
N ARG A 43 2.35 24.38 -4.42
CA ARG A 43 3.19 23.28 -4.92
C ARG A 43 4.47 23.12 -4.11
N ASP A 44 5.16 24.22 -3.79
CA ASP A 44 6.45 24.17 -3.08
C ASP A 44 6.32 23.56 -1.68
N LEU A 45 5.22 23.85 -0.98
CA LEU A 45 4.95 23.23 0.31
C LEU A 45 4.66 21.74 0.15
N ALA A 46 3.92 21.34 -0.89
CA ALA A 46 3.64 19.93 -1.18
C ALA A 46 4.93 19.18 -1.49
N VAL A 47 5.78 19.74 -2.37
CA VAL A 47 7.10 19.18 -2.72
C VAL A 47 7.97 19.03 -1.47
N ARG A 48 8.16 20.08 -0.67
CA ARG A 48 8.97 19.99 0.57
C ARG A 48 8.49 18.87 1.50
N LYS A 49 7.17 18.71 1.66
CA LYS A 49 6.61 17.62 2.49
C LYS A 49 6.88 16.24 1.90
N MET A 50 6.70 16.06 0.61
CA MET A 50 6.94 14.79 -0.06
C MET A 50 8.43 14.44 -0.07
N VAL A 51 9.31 15.42 -0.32
CA VAL A 51 10.77 15.23 -0.26
C VAL A 51 11.22 14.84 1.16
N SER A 52 10.65 15.43 2.21
CA SER A 52 10.97 15.04 3.59
C SER A 52 10.57 13.61 3.94
N LEU A 53 9.57 13.04 3.23
CA LEU A 53 9.11 11.66 3.44
C LEU A 53 9.81 10.65 2.52
N TYR A 54 10.08 11.03 1.27
CA TYR A 54 10.44 10.09 0.20
C TYR A 54 11.74 10.48 -0.54
N GLY A 55 12.49 11.47 -0.04
CA GLY A 55 13.71 11.97 -0.70
C GLY A 55 13.40 12.61 -2.05
N GLU A 56 14.36 12.58 -2.99
CA GLU A 56 14.22 13.20 -4.32
C GLU A 56 12.97 12.76 -5.10
N LYS A 57 12.54 11.51 -4.93
CA LYS A 57 11.30 11.01 -5.54
C LYS A 57 10.05 11.76 -5.09
N GLY A 58 10.11 12.44 -3.96
CA GLY A 58 9.01 13.25 -3.44
C GLY A 58 8.59 14.39 -4.38
N VAL A 59 9.48 14.90 -5.24
CA VAL A 59 9.14 15.90 -6.25
C VAL A 59 8.13 15.32 -7.24
N MET A 60 8.48 14.19 -7.87
CA MET A 60 7.61 13.50 -8.81
C MET A 60 6.27 13.09 -8.18
N MET A 61 6.29 12.60 -6.93
CA MET A 61 5.07 12.21 -6.22
C MET A 61 4.15 13.40 -5.94
N ALA A 62 4.71 14.57 -5.59
CA ALA A 62 3.94 15.79 -5.39
C ALA A 62 3.31 16.26 -6.70
N ASP A 63 4.07 16.27 -7.80
CA ASP A 63 3.58 16.69 -9.10
C ASP A 63 2.51 15.73 -9.64
N SER A 64 2.70 14.43 -9.50
CA SER A 64 1.68 13.43 -9.86
C SER A 64 0.39 13.61 -9.06
N PHE A 65 0.50 13.87 -7.74
CA PHE A 65 -0.68 14.12 -6.92
C PHE A 65 -1.41 15.40 -7.31
N ILE A 66 -0.68 16.48 -7.65
CA ILE A 66 -1.27 17.76 -8.12
C ILE A 66 -1.95 17.59 -9.47
N ALA A 67 -1.40 16.76 -10.35
CA ALA A 67 -1.95 16.52 -11.69
C ALA A 67 -3.20 15.62 -11.71
N MET A 68 -3.51 14.92 -10.61
CA MET A 68 -4.73 14.13 -10.52
C MET A 68 -5.97 15.03 -10.58
N ASP A 69 -7.04 14.53 -11.18
CA ASP A 69 -8.37 15.13 -11.04
C ASP A 69 -9.07 14.68 -9.74
N GLU A 70 -10.08 15.43 -9.30
CA GLU A 70 -10.78 15.13 -8.06
C GLU A 70 -11.58 13.81 -8.12
N GLU A 71 -12.04 13.40 -9.30
CA GLU A 71 -12.77 12.13 -9.46
C GLU A 71 -11.83 10.93 -9.28
N SER A 72 -10.62 10.98 -9.85
CA SER A 72 -9.59 9.97 -9.61
C SER A 72 -9.27 9.82 -8.12
N ILE A 73 -9.17 10.93 -7.39
CA ILE A 73 -8.94 10.90 -5.93
C ILE A 73 -10.12 10.26 -5.18
N LYS A 74 -11.35 10.53 -5.59
CA LYS A 74 -12.55 9.93 -5.00
C LYS A 74 -12.59 8.42 -5.25
N HIS A 75 -12.27 7.98 -6.47
CA HIS A 75 -12.22 6.57 -6.83
C HIS A 75 -11.14 5.83 -6.04
N ILE A 76 -9.93 6.36 -5.95
CA ILE A 76 -8.84 5.78 -5.13
C ILE A 76 -9.29 5.63 -3.67
N SER A 77 -9.92 6.68 -3.09
CA SER A 77 -10.43 6.62 -1.72
C SER A 77 -11.47 5.52 -1.54
N HIS A 78 -12.40 5.43 -2.48
CA HIS A 78 -13.45 4.41 -2.48
C HIS A 78 -12.86 3.00 -2.57
N ASP A 79 -12.00 2.76 -3.54
CA ASP A 79 -11.37 1.46 -3.76
C ASP A 79 -10.56 0.99 -2.55
N CYS A 80 -9.87 1.93 -1.87
CA CYS A 80 -9.17 1.62 -0.62
C CYS A 80 -10.10 1.29 0.56
N ALA A 81 -11.33 1.78 0.56
CA ALA A 81 -12.30 1.56 1.65
C ALA A 81 -13.21 0.34 1.42
N PHE A 82 -13.32 -0.12 0.18
CA PHE A 82 -14.21 -1.20 -0.24
C PHE A 82 -13.47 -2.32 -1.00
N VAL A 83 -12.32 -2.71 -0.45
CA VAL A 83 -11.52 -3.79 -1.05
C VAL A 83 -12.31 -5.10 -1.06
N ASP A 84 -12.40 -5.71 -2.23
CA ASP A 84 -12.95 -7.06 -2.39
C ASP A 84 -11.83 -8.10 -2.23
N LEU A 85 -11.94 -8.91 -1.19
CA LEU A 85 -10.93 -9.89 -0.82
C LEU A 85 -11.27 -11.25 -1.45
N PRO A 86 -10.49 -11.74 -2.41
CA PRO A 86 -10.75 -13.00 -3.08
C PRO A 86 -10.69 -14.19 -2.09
N ASN A 87 -11.40 -15.27 -2.41
CA ASN A 87 -11.23 -16.53 -1.71
C ASN A 87 -10.00 -17.24 -2.31
N LEU A 88 -8.97 -17.45 -1.47
CA LEU A 88 -7.75 -18.15 -1.83
C LEU A 88 -7.71 -19.51 -1.13
N THR A 89 -7.29 -20.54 -1.85
CA THR A 89 -6.96 -21.83 -1.26
C THR A 89 -5.76 -21.70 -0.31
N PRO A 90 -5.53 -22.66 0.62
CA PRO A 90 -4.36 -22.63 1.49
C PRO A 90 -3.03 -22.56 0.71
N GLU A 91 -2.92 -23.21 -0.42
CA GLU A 91 -1.74 -23.19 -1.31
C GLU A 91 -1.53 -21.81 -1.93
N GLU A 92 -2.58 -21.18 -2.46
CA GLU A 92 -2.52 -19.82 -2.99
C GLU A 92 -2.13 -18.82 -1.89
N GLN A 93 -2.63 -19.00 -0.67
CA GLN A 93 -2.26 -18.16 0.48
C GLN A 93 -0.77 -18.26 0.82
N LYS A 94 -0.17 -19.46 0.79
CA LYS A 94 1.27 -19.66 1.00
C LYS A 94 2.15 -18.94 -0.02
N SER A 95 1.58 -18.64 -1.18
CA SER A 95 2.24 -17.85 -2.22
C SER A 95 2.15 -16.33 -1.97
N CYS A 96 1.34 -15.88 -1.02
CA CYS A 96 1.15 -14.45 -0.71
C CYS A 96 2.07 -14.01 0.42
N VAL A 97 2.71 -12.86 0.23
CA VAL A 97 3.56 -12.21 1.23
C VAL A 97 3.11 -10.77 1.40
N PHE A 98 2.79 -10.37 2.61
CA PHE A 98 2.32 -9.02 2.93
C PHE A 98 3.35 -8.28 3.77
N PHE A 99 3.74 -7.08 3.32
CA PHE A 99 4.62 -6.17 4.05
C PHE A 99 3.89 -4.90 4.45
N TYR A 100 4.09 -4.48 5.69
CA TYR A 100 3.58 -3.21 6.21
C TYR A 100 4.62 -2.52 7.09
N GLY A 101 4.63 -1.21 7.08
CA GLY A 101 5.33 -0.43 8.10
C GLY A 101 4.51 -0.34 9.40
N SER A 102 5.17 -0.33 10.55
CA SER A 102 4.48 -0.26 11.85
C SER A 102 3.73 1.06 12.09
N LYS A 103 4.01 2.09 11.29
CA LYS A 103 3.36 3.41 11.32
C LYS A 103 2.29 3.58 10.22
N GLU A 104 1.98 2.52 9.48
CA GLU A 104 0.95 2.58 8.44
C GLU A 104 -0.44 2.47 9.02
N PHE A 105 -1.35 3.28 8.48
CA PHE A 105 -2.77 3.23 8.85
C PHE A 105 -3.41 1.90 8.44
N ASP A 106 -3.06 1.40 7.24
CA ASP A 106 -3.60 0.15 6.69
C ASP A 106 -3.19 -1.09 7.49
N LEU A 107 -2.12 -1.01 8.29
CA LEU A 107 -1.72 -2.08 9.21
C LEU A 107 -2.83 -2.46 10.21
N ILE A 108 -3.71 -1.51 10.56
CA ILE A 108 -4.84 -1.76 11.47
C ILE A 108 -5.78 -2.81 10.87
N ALA A 109 -6.17 -2.62 9.60
CA ALA A 109 -6.99 -3.59 8.89
C ALA A 109 -6.24 -4.90 8.64
N ALA A 110 -4.97 -4.84 8.24
CA ALA A 110 -4.15 -6.01 7.98
C ALA A 110 -4.04 -6.95 9.19
N LYS A 111 -3.77 -6.43 10.38
CA LYS A 111 -3.72 -7.20 11.63
C LYS A 111 -5.04 -7.91 11.96
N LYS A 112 -6.16 -7.34 11.56
CA LYS A 112 -7.48 -7.95 11.77
C LYS A 112 -7.83 -8.96 10.68
N VAL A 113 -7.57 -8.61 9.43
CA VAL A 113 -8.06 -9.37 8.26
C VAL A 113 -7.16 -10.55 7.94
N LEU A 114 -5.83 -10.37 7.90
CA LEU A 114 -4.91 -11.42 7.45
C LEU A 114 -5.00 -12.71 8.26
N PRO A 115 -5.00 -12.71 9.60
CA PRO A 115 -5.10 -13.95 10.37
C PRO A 115 -6.42 -14.70 10.18
N GLN A 116 -7.49 -14.00 9.84
CA GLN A 116 -8.82 -14.58 9.64
C GLN A 116 -9.06 -15.06 8.20
N LYS A 117 -8.66 -14.23 7.22
CA LYS A 117 -8.96 -14.47 5.81
C LYS A 117 -7.84 -15.25 5.08
N TYR A 118 -6.58 -15.00 5.45
CA TYR A 118 -5.40 -15.59 4.82
C TYR A 118 -4.38 -16.12 5.85
N PRO A 119 -4.78 -17.08 6.72
CA PRO A 119 -3.92 -17.55 7.80
C PRO A 119 -2.63 -18.25 7.35
N GLN A 120 -2.53 -18.67 6.08
CA GLN A 120 -1.34 -19.29 5.51
C GLN A 120 -0.41 -18.30 4.80
N ALA A 121 -0.83 -17.03 4.64
CA ALA A 121 0.01 -16.00 4.02
C ALA A 121 1.11 -15.54 4.97
N LYS A 122 2.28 -15.20 4.41
CA LYS A 122 3.35 -14.56 5.18
C LYS A 122 2.99 -13.10 5.47
N PHE A 123 3.25 -12.65 6.70
CA PHE A 123 2.94 -11.29 7.13
C PHE A 123 4.13 -10.70 7.89
N HIS A 124 4.72 -9.64 7.34
CA HIS A 124 5.88 -8.95 7.88
C HIS A 124 5.57 -7.50 8.24
N ILE A 125 6.09 -7.04 9.38
CA ILE A 125 5.94 -5.66 9.84
C ILE A 125 7.32 -5.03 10.01
N TRP A 126 7.59 -3.97 9.24
CA TRP A 126 8.81 -3.17 9.32
C TRP A 126 8.70 -2.17 10.48
N GLN A 127 9.45 -2.40 11.56
CA GLN A 127 9.40 -1.50 12.72
C GLN A 127 9.96 -0.11 12.40
N GLY A 128 9.23 0.93 12.78
CA GLY A 128 9.61 2.34 12.58
C GLY A 128 9.28 2.92 11.21
N TYR A 129 8.81 2.11 10.26
CA TYR A 129 8.52 2.54 8.90
C TYR A 129 7.06 2.96 8.70
N GLY A 130 6.83 3.95 7.83
CA GLY A 130 5.53 4.30 7.26
C GLY A 130 5.33 3.64 5.90
N HIS A 131 4.23 3.97 5.24
CA HIS A 131 3.81 3.41 3.96
C HIS A 131 4.90 3.52 2.88
N CYS A 132 5.27 2.39 2.28
CA CYS A 132 6.28 2.25 1.23
C CYS A 132 7.65 2.88 1.55
N ARG A 133 7.92 3.24 2.81
CA ARG A 133 9.16 3.95 3.16
C ARG A 133 10.38 3.05 3.10
N LYS A 134 10.24 1.78 3.41
CA LYS A 134 11.33 0.81 3.35
C LYS A 134 11.91 0.70 1.95
N ILE A 135 11.06 0.60 0.93
CA ILE A 135 11.49 0.52 -0.47
C ILE A 135 12.10 1.84 -0.96
N THR A 136 11.58 3.00 -0.51
CA THR A 136 12.09 4.30 -0.97
C THR A 136 13.42 4.67 -0.34
N GLU A 137 13.69 4.23 0.90
CA GLU A 137 14.93 4.54 1.63
C GLU A 137 16.13 3.77 1.05
N ASN A 138 15.96 2.48 0.77
CA ASN A 138 17.03 1.67 0.18
C ASN A 138 16.45 0.63 -0.81
N PRO A 139 16.18 1.02 -2.07
CA PRO A 139 15.57 0.12 -3.07
C PRO A 139 16.40 -1.13 -3.34
N ARG A 140 17.74 -1.02 -3.28
CA ARG A 140 18.64 -2.15 -3.52
C ARG A 140 18.51 -3.20 -2.40
N ALA A 141 18.60 -2.78 -1.14
CA ALA A 141 18.41 -3.69 -0.01
C ALA A 141 17.01 -4.31 -0.02
N TYR A 142 15.98 -3.51 -0.35
CA TYR A 142 14.61 -3.99 -0.46
C TYR A 142 14.46 -5.05 -1.58
N SER A 143 15.07 -4.84 -2.75
CA SER A 143 15.04 -5.82 -3.84
C SER A 143 15.68 -7.15 -3.45
N MET A 144 16.73 -7.14 -2.62
CA MET A 144 17.35 -8.36 -2.08
C MET A 144 16.39 -9.11 -1.14
N ILE A 145 15.63 -8.39 -0.31
CA ILE A 145 14.60 -9.00 0.56
C ILE A 145 13.52 -9.67 -0.29
N LEU A 146 13.00 -8.95 -1.31
CA LEU A 146 12.02 -9.53 -2.23
C LEU A 146 12.57 -10.78 -2.94
N ARG A 147 13.80 -10.72 -3.42
CA ARG A 147 14.45 -11.86 -4.05
C ARG A 147 14.52 -13.07 -3.12
N ASN A 148 14.90 -12.86 -1.86
CA ASN A 148 14.94 -13.93 -0.87
C ASN A 148 13.54 -14.50 -0.61
N GLU A 149 12.49 -13.68 -0.47
CA GLU A 149 11.12 -14.15 -0.30
C GLU A 149 10.61 -14.96 -1.50
N ILE A 150 10.99 -14.56 -2.72
CA ILE A 150 10.56 -15.24 -3.95
C ILE A 150 11.29 -16.59 -4.13
N PHE A 151 12.59 -16.65 -3.82
CA PHE A 151 13.43 -17.81 -4.13
C PHE A 151 13.71 -18.75 -2.94
N SER A 152 13.44 -18.33 -1.68
CA SER A 152 13.65 -19.20 -0.50
C SER A 152 12.65 -20.34 -0.33
N SER A 153 11.76 -20.55 -1.28
CA SER A 153 10.69 -21.57 -1.18
C SER A 153 10.99 -22.88 -1.91
N ASN A 154 12.22 -23.08 -2.37
CA ASN A 154 12.63 -24.26 -3.14
C ASN A 154 13.67 -25.14 -2.42
N CYS A 155 13.67 -25.13 -1.08
CA CYS A 155 14.44 -26.13 -0.28
C CYS A 155 13.53 -26.88 0.67
#